data_a85fd65cb864f42617bcb78af1abb55d
#
_entry.id   a85fd65cb864f42617bcb78af1abb55d
#
_cell.length_a   1.000
_cell.length_b   1.000
_cell.length_c   1.000
_cell.angle_alpha   90.00
_cell.angle_beta   90.00
_cell.angle_gamma   90.00
#
_symmetry.space_group_name_H-M   'P 1'
#
loop_
_entity.id
_entity.type
_entity.pdbx_description
1 polymer ?
#
loop_
_entity_poly.entity_id
_entity_poly.type
_entity_poly.pdbx_seq_one_letter_code
_entity_poly.pdbx_strand_id
1 'polypeptide(L)'
;MWTRRQRQMCIRDSKKSGPVKKIMSLIKDEDLLIKEGRSIKDEEGHLIVKVKIEEQNYFFKKYRIKNAIHGFSRLFKKTRAYNSWIAFNWLTAVGLHAAEPALIFIENGFLGNRHSFLVTKEIKGQRLDDALSNSANFDTITSGIAGFFKRLRWINFQHGDAKTSNFFISGKNIIALDLDAAGYENFFSRFNGVSRDKKRLLKSIANYPKLHNKLFKRI
;
A
#
# COMPACT_ATOMS: atom_id res chain seq x y z
N MET A 1 -2.08 37.32 -7.18
CA MET A 1 -2.74 36.51 -6.13
C MET A 1 -3.03 35.13 -6.74
N TRP A 2 -2.15 34.15 -6.54
CA TRP A 2 -2.27 32.80 -7.15
C TRP A 2 -3.05 31.91 -6.18
N THR A 3 -4.27 31.55 -6.55
CA THR A 3 -5.14 30.66 -5.79
C THR A 3 -4.55 29.24 -5.77
N ARG A 4 -4.28 28.71 -4.57
CA ARG A 4 -3.93 27.31 -4.34
C ARG A 4 -5.04 26.41 -4.90
N ARG A 5 -4.82 25.78 -6.04
CA ARG A 5 -5.69 24.71 -6.52
C ARG A 5 -5.36 23.44 -5.77
N GLN A 6 -6.07 23.18 -4.69
CA GLN A 6 -6.13 21.85 -4.08
C GLN A 6 -6.91 20.92 -5.01
N ARG A 7 -6.26 19.93 -5.56
CA ARG A 7 -6.96 18.85 -6.27
C ARG A 7 -7.26 17.73 -5.30
N GLN A 8 -8.51 17.68 -4.85
CA GLN A 8 -9.06 16.48 -4.20
C GLN A 8 -9.39 15.48 -5.30
N MET A 9 -8.81 14.29 -5.25
CA MET A 9 -9.18 13.20 -6.16
C MET A 9 -9.52 11.94 -5.38
N CYS A 10 -10.69 11.41 -5.73
CA CYS A 10 -11.30 10.13 -5.41
C CYS A 10 -11.78 9.94 -3.98
N ILE A 11 -13.02 10.32 -3.80
CA ILE A 11 -13.93 9.72 -2.84
C ILE A 11 -14.74 8.67 -3.62
N ARG A 12 -14.51 7.39 -3.38
CA ARG A 12 -15.39 6.36 -3.87
C ARG A 12 -16.63 6.37 -2.97
N ASP A 13 -17.76 6.80 -3.55
CA ASP A 13 -19.12 6.70 -3.00
C ASP A 13 -19.38 7.22 -1.58
N SER A 14 -19.20 8.51 -1.32
CA SER A 14 -20.11 9.20 -0.41
C SER A 14 -19.83 10.70 -0.35
N LYS A 15 -20.50 11.43 -1.18
CA LYS A 15 -20.71 12.84 -0.93
C LYS A 15 -21.40 12.98 0.44
N LYS A 16 -20.66 13.42 1.48
CA LYS A 16 -21.18 13.83 2.79
C LYS A 16 -21.35 12.78 3.91
N SER A 17 -20.73 11.63 3.89
CA SER A 17 -20.77 10.76 5.08
C SER A 17 -19.93 11.35 6.22
N GLY A 18 -20.38 11.15 7.47
CA GLY A 18 -19.69 11.58 8.69
C GLY A 18 -18.20 11.20 8.71
N PRO A 19 -17.85 9.91 8.41
CA PRO A 19 -16.46 9.47 8.38
C PRO A 19 -15.55 10.24 7.44
N VAL A 20 -16.02 10.61 6.24
CA VAL A 20 -15.21 11.37 5.27
C VAL A 20 -14.89 12.77 5.78
N LYS A 21 -15.84 13.45 6.42
CA LYS A 21 -15.62 14.78 7.02
C LYS A 21 -14.56 14.68 8.12
N LYS A 22 -14.66 13.69 8.99
CA LYS A 22 -13.69 13.45 10.05
C LYS A 22 -12.30 13.11 9.49
N ILE A 23 -12.20 12.23 8.48
CA ILE A 23 -10.94 11.93 7.79
C ILE A 23 -10.31 13.20 7.23
N MET A 24 -11.10 14.06 6.59
CA MET A 24 -10.59 15.32 6.00
C MET A 24 -10.12 16.31 7.06
N SER A 25 -10.79 16.41 8.22
CA SER A 25 -10.33 17.28 9.31
C SER A 25 -8.97 16.80 9.85
N LEU A 26 -8.80 15.49 10.04
CA LEU A 26 -7.54 14.89 10.52
C LEU A 26 -6.38 15.05 9.52
N ILE A 27 -6.66 14.99 8.22
CA ILE A 27 -5.63 15.23 7.19
C ILE A 27 -5.13 16.67 7.20
N LYS A 28 -6.01 17.63 7.48
CA LYS A 28 -5.69 19.05 7.48
C LYS A 28 -4.91 19.49 8.73
N ASP A 29 -5.06 18.75 9.82
CA ASP A 29 -4.45 19.04 11.11
C ASP A 29 -3.67 17.81 11.59
N GLU A 30 -2.33 17.83 11.39
CA GLU A 30 -1.45 16.72 11.76
C GLU A 30 -1.36 16.54 13.28
N ASP A 31 -1.39 17.63 14.04
CA ASP A 31 -1.34 17.57 15.51
C ASP A 31 -2.60 16.89 16.04
N LEU A 32 -3.76 17.25 15.47
CA LEU A 32 -5.02 16.59 15.80
C LEU A 32 -4.99 15.09 15.41
N LEU A 33 -4.43 14.76 14.25
CA LEU A 33 -4.28 13.37 13.80
C LEU A 33 -3.43 12.54 14.78
N ILE A 34 -2.32 13.10 15.24
CA ILE A 34 -1.43 12.44 16.20
C ILE A 34 -2.11 12.33 17.57
N LYS A 35 -2.83 13.36 18.01
CA LYS A 35 -3.53 13.40 19.30
C LYS A 35 -4.69 12.39 19.38
N GLU A 36 -5.49 12.27 18.31
CA GLU A 36 -6.64 11.37 18.27
C GLU A 36 -6.29 9.93 17.87
N GLY A 37 -5.10 9.74 17.30
CA GLY A 37 -4.66 8.44 16.81
C GLY A 37 -3.55 7.80 17.62
N ARG A 38 -3.29 6.53 17.29
CA ARG A 38 -2.10 5.81 17.75
C ARG A 38 -1.05 5.86 16.66
N SER A 39 0.08 6.53 16.92
CA SER A 39 1.22 6.49 16.01
C SER A 39 1.78 5.06 15.94
N ILE A 40 1.86 4.54 14.73
CA ILE A 40 2.45 3.23 14.43
C ILE A 40 3.87 3.39 13.93
N LYS A 41 4.13 4.47 13.17
CA LYS A 41 5.43 4.77 12.60
C LYS A 41 5.54 6.26 12.37
N ASP A 42 6.64 6.85 12.84
CA ASP A 42 7.00 8.23 12.54
C ASP A 42 8.50 8.29 12.19
N GLU A 43 8.76 8.39 10.90
CA GLU A 43 10.10 8.49 10.34
C GLU A 43 10.15 9.66 9.36
N GLU A 44 11.36 10.13 9.02
CA GLU A 44 11.55 11.27 8.11
C GLU A 44 10.71 11.22 6.81
N GLY A 45 10.44 10.02 6.28
CA GLY A 45 9.70 9.86 5.01
C GLY A 45 8.25 9.46 5.16
N HIS A 46 7.82 9.01 6.33
CA HIS A 46 6.49 8.42 6.53
C HIS A 46 5.98 8.64 7.95
N LEU A 47 4.74 9.12 8.04
CA LEU A 47 3.96 9.07 9.27
C LEU A 47 2.81 8.08 9.04
N ILE A 48 2.64 7.11 9.93
CA ILE A 48 1.50 6.18 9.92
C ILE A 48 0.80 6.26 11.25
N VAL A 49 -0.47 6.64 11.21
CA VAL A 49 -1.32 6.77 12.40
C VAL A 49 -2.58 5.93 12.21
N LYS A 50 -2.92 5.14 13.22
CA LYS A 50 -4.18 4.40 13.29
C LYS A 50 -5.20 5.22 14.08
N VAL A 51 -6.38 5.45 13.51
CA VAL A 51 -7.49 6.19 14.13
C VAL A 51 -8.76 5.36 14.06
N LYS A 52 -9.51 5.28 15.14
CA LYS A 52 -10.87 4.74 15.15
C LYS A 52 -11.85 5.87 14.83
N ILE A 53 -12.63 5.71 13.76
CA ILE A 53 -13.70 6.65 13.39
C ILE A 53 -14.98 5.83 13.33
N GLU A 54 -15.93 6.16 14.21
CA GLU A 54 -17.11 5.33 14.45
C GLU A 54 -16.67 3.90 14.82
N GLU A 55 -17.21 2.87 14.16
CA GLU A 55 -16.85 1.47 14.43
C GLU A 55 -15.71 0.93 13.54
N GLN A 56 -15.10 1.77 12.70
CA GLN A 56 -14.08 1.37 11.75
C GLN A 56 -12.72 1.97 12.11
N ASN A 57 -11.68 1.16 12.10
CA ASN A 57 -10.31 1.64 12.17
C ASN A 57 -9.78 2.02 10.78
N TYR A 58 -9.04 3.12 10.75
CA TYR A 58 -8.39 3.65 9.56
C TYR A 58 -6.90 3.82 9.79
N PHE A 59 -6.10 3.56 8.77
CA PHE A 59 -4.68 3.86 8.74
C PHE A 59 -4.44 5.06 7.85
N PHE A 60 -3.89 6.12 8.43
CA PHE A 60 -3.46 7.33 7.76
C PHE A 60 -1.97 7.21 7.47
N LYS A 61 -1.59 7.16 6.20
CA LYS A 61 -0.19 7.14 5.77
C LYS A 61 0.13 8.45 5.07
N LYS A 62 0.89 9.32 5.74
CA LYS A 62 1.42 10.56 5.17
C LYS A 62 2.78 10.28 4.55
N TYR A 63 2.93 10.66 3.28
CA TYR A 63 4.20 10.62 2.58
C TYR A 63 4.83 12.00 2.63
N ARG A 64 5.94 12.12 3.36
CA ARG A 64 6.73 13.35 3.48
C ARG A 64 7.83 13.39 2.41
N ILE A 65 8.22 14.56 1.97
CA ILE A 65 9.37 14.74 1.08
C ILE A 65 10.59 14.99 1.94
N LYS A 66 11.61 14.15 1.78
CA LYS A 66 12.82 14.19 2.62
C LYS A 66 13.72 15.40 2.32
N ASN A 67 13.89 15.79 1.03
CA ASN A 67 14.84 16.86 0.62
C ASN A 67 14.36 17.56 -0.65
N ALA A 68 14.78 18.84 -0.85
CA ALA A 68 14.47 19.63 -2.03
C ALA A 68 14.93 18.99 -3.36
N ILE A 69 16.07 18.30 -3.36
CA ILE A 69 16.59 17.55 -4.52
C ILE A 69 15.67 16.38 -4.88
N HIS A 70 15.14 15.68 -3.88
CA HIS A 70 14.10 14.65 -4.08
C HIS A 70 12.77 15.24 -4.55
N GLY A 71 12.43 16.46 -4.15
CA GLY A 71 11.28 17.20 -4.62
C GLY A 71 11.34 17.44 -6.13
N PHE A 72 12.48 17.92 -6.63
CA PHE A 72 12.68 18.23 -8.04
C PHE A 72 12.59 16.99 -8.93
N SER A 73 13.20 15.87 -8.55
CA SER A 73 13.12 14.61 -9.29
C SER A 73 11.72 14.01 -9.32
N ARG A 74 10.80 14.45 -8.44
CA ARG A 74 9.42 13.99 -8.32
C ARG A 74 8.37 14.94 -8.90
N LEU A 75 8.78 16.12 -9.38
CA LEU A 75 7.86 17.10 -10.00
C LEU A 75 7.00 16.47 -11.11
N PHE A 76 7.59 15.55 -11.87
CA PHE A 76 6.94 14.88 -12.99
C PHE A 76 6.44 13.46 -12.66
N LYS A 77 6.68 12.97 -11.43
CA LYS A 77 6.23 11.63 -11.02
C LYS A 77 4.90 11.69 -10.26
N LYS A 78 4.09 10.66 -10.40
CA LYS A 78 2.87 10.47 -9.61
C LYS A 78 3.23 10.38 -8.13
N THR A 79 2.38 10.93 -7.25
CA THR A 79 2.57 10.78 -5.81
C THR A 79 2.42 9.33 -5.39
N ARG A 80 3.03 8.95 -4.26
CA ARG A 80 2.95 7.58 -3.73
C ARG A 80 1.51 7.17 -3.41
N ALA A 81 0.72 8.08 -2.81
CA ALA A 81 -0.70 7.83 -2.55
C ALA A 81 -1.50 7.58 -3.83
N TYR A 82 -1.26 8.37 -4.88
CA TYR A 82 -1.92 8.19 -6.17
C TYR A 82 -1.49 6.88 -6.84
N ASN A 83 -0.21 6.53 -6.74
CA ASN A 83 0.29 5.27 -7.28
C ASN A 83 -0.34 4.06 -6.58
N SER A 84 -0.44 4.09 -5.24
CA SER A 84 -1.12 3.06 -4.46
C SER A 84 -2.58 2.90 -4.87
N TRP A 85 -3.29 4.01 -5.11
CA TRP A 85 -4.69 3.98 -5.55
C TRP A 85 -4.85 3.36 -6.94
N ILE A 86 -3.99 3.74 -7.89
CA ILE A 86 -4.00 3.12 -9.23
C ILE A 86 -3.71 1.62 -9.12
N ALA A 87 -2.68 1.25 -8.36
CA ALA A 87 -2.30 -0.14 -8.18
C ALA A 87 -3.44 -0.98 -7.56
N PHE A 88 -4.13 -0.43 -6.55
CA PHE A 88 -5.32 -1.07 -5.98
C PHE A 88 -6.38 -1.36 -7.05
N ASN A 89 -6.73 -0.37 -7.88
CA ASN A 89 -7.75 -0.55 -8.91
C ASN A 89 -7.34 -1.61 -9.95
N TRP A 90 -6.07 -1.63 -10.35
CA TRP A 90 -5.57 -2.65 -11.28
C TRP A 90 -5.61 -4.06 -10.68
N LEU A 91 -5.13 -4.22 -9.44
CA LEU A 91 -5.17 -5.52 -8.76
C LEU A 91 -6.60 -6.02 -8.61
N THR A 92 -7.51 -5.16 -8.18
CA THR A 92 -8.92 -5.50 -8.01
C THR A 92 -9.59 -5.89 -9.35
N ALA A 93 -9.28 -5.18 -10.43
CA ALA A 93 -9.82 -5.47 -11.76
C ALA A 93 -9.44 -6.87 -12.27
N VAL A 94 -8.29 -7.41 -11.83
CA VAL A 94 -7.86 -8.78 -12.19
C VAL A 94 -8.19 -9.81 -11.09
N GLY A 95 -9.04 -9.46 -10.14
CA GLY A 95 -9.49 -10.35 -9.07
C GLY A 95 -8.43 -10.65 -8.02
N LEU A 96 -7.44 -9.76 -7.83
CA LEU A 96 -6.54 -9.77 -6.70
C LEU A 96 -7.04 -8.83 -5.60
N HIS A 97 -6.70 -9.15 -4.35
CA HIS A 97 -7.11 -8.36 -3.21
C HIS A 97 -5.96 -7.46 -2.74
N ALA A 98 -6.28 -6.23 -2.39
CA ALA A 98 -5.35 -5.28 -1.80
C ALA A 98 -6.06 -4.41 -0.76
N ALA A 99 -5.28 -3.68 0.06
CA ALA A 99 -5.82 -2.74 1.02
C ALA A 99 -6.62 -1.65 0.31
N GLU A 100 -7.92 -1.59 0.59
CA GLU A 100 -8.85 -0.64 -0.06
C GLU A 100 -8.58 0.78 0.41
N PRO A 101 -8.25 1.72 -0.49
CA PRO A 101 -8.16 3.13 -0.14
C PRO A 101 -9.54 3.70 0.17
N ALA A 102 -9.70 4.22 1.39
CA ALA A 102 -10.89 4.99 1.78
C ALA A 102 -10.82 6.42 1.22
N LEU A 103 -9.61 6.99 1.16
CA LEU A 103 -9.35 8.33 0.64
C LEU A 103 -7.89 8.47 0.22
N ILE A 104 -7.65 9.24 -0.85
CA ILE A 104 -6.34 9.81 -1.15
C ILE A 104 -6.45 11.34 -1.15
N PHE A 105 -5.45 12.01 -0.58
CA PHE A 105 -5.34 13.45 -0.58
C PHE A 105 -3.95 13.86 -1.07
N ILE A 106 -3.90 14.84 -1.96
CA ILE A 106 -2.66 15.35 -2.53
C ILE A 106 -2.65 16.86 -2.35
N GLU A 107 -1.69 17.33 -1.58
CA GLU A 107 -1.41 18.75 -1.41
C GLU A 107 -0.28 19.17 -2.34
N ASN A 108 -0.54 20.15 -3.19
CA ASN A 108 0.47 20.75 -4.04
C ASN A 108 1.09 21.94 -3.30
N GLY A 109 2.33 21.78 -2.85
CA GLY A 109 3.13 22.84 -2.27
C GLY A 109 3.82 23.71 -3.32
N PHE A 110 4.45 24.78 -2.86
CA PHE A 110 5.29 25.64 -3.68
C PHE A 110 6.53 24.86 -4.15
N LEU A 111 6.99 25.09 -5.38
CA LEU A 111 8.14 24.41 -5.99
C LEU A 111 8.05 22.87 -6.04
N GLY A 112 6.83 22.32 -6.22
CA GLY A 112 6.64 20.89 -6.39
C GLY A 112 6.72 20.06 -5.11
N ASN A 113 6.76 20.71 -3.95
CA ASN A 113 6.70 20.03 -2.67
C ASN A 113 5.30 19.45 -2.46
N ARG A 114 5.11 18.17 -2.80
CA ARG A 114 3.82 17.49 -2.77
C ARG A 114 3.74 16.54 -1.58
N HIS A 115 2.99 16.92 -0.57
CA HIS A 115 2.58 15.98 0.47
C HIS A 115 1.38 15.17 -0.02
N SER A 116 1.35 13.90 0.31
CA SER A 116 0.19 13.09 -0.02
C SER A 116 -0.17 12.15 1.12
N PHE A 117 -1.46 11.94 1.30
CA PHE A 117 -2.03 11.01 2.26
C PHE A 117 -2.72 9.87 1.51
N LEU A 118 -2.54 8.67 2.02
CA LEU A 118 -3.33 7.50 1.72
C LEU A 118 -4.03 7.08 3.01
N VAL A 119 -5.34 7.03 2.99
CA VAL A 119 -6.14 6.51 4.10
C VAL A 119 -6.75 5.19 3.67
N THR A 120 -6.50 4.13 4.41
CA THR A 120 -7.04 2.79 4.16
C THR A 120 -7.85 2.32 5.35
N LYS A 121 -8.87 1.50 5.11
CA LYS A 121 -9.57 0.78 6.17
C LYS A 121 -8.70 -0.32 6.74
N GLU A 122 -8.86 -0.61 8.03
CA GLU A 122 -8.22 -1.77 8.64
C GLU A 122 -8.73 -3.05 7.99
N ILE A 123 -7.80 -3.92 7.65
CA ILE A 123 -8.09 -5.23 7.06
C ILE A 123 -8.29 -6.24 8.20
N LYS A 124 -9.36 -7.00 8.14
CA LYS A 124 -9.58 -8.15 9.01
C LYS A 124 -8.74 -9.32 8.48
N GLY A 125 -7.84 -9.82 9.29
CA GLY A 125 -6.95 -10.92 8.91
C GLY A 125 -5.66 -10.90 9.70
N GLN A 126 -4.72 -11.75 9.31
CA GLN A 126 -3.41 -11.88 9.94
C GLN A 126 -2.32 -11.50 8.95
N ARG A 127 -1.27 -10.85 9.41
CA ARG A 127 -0.09 -10.59 8.57
C ARG A 127 0.55 -11.93 8.18
N LEU A 128 1.13 -11.95 6.99
CA LEU A 128 1.74 -13.18 6.48
C LEU A 128 2.91 -13.66 7.34
N ASP A 129 3.75 -12.76 7.85
CA ASP A 129 4.84 -13.09 8.76
C ASP A 129 4.34 -13.73 10.06
N ASP A 130 3.26 -13.18 10.67
CA ASP A 130 2.64 -13.74 11.88
C ASP A 130 1.98 -15.09 11.59
N ALA A 131 1.31 -15.21 10.45
CA ALA A 131 0.69 -16.46 10.03
C ALA A 131 1.71 -17.59 9.82
N LEU A 132 2.88 -17.27 9.26
CA LEU A 132 3.97 -18.23 9.06
C LEU A 132 4.57 -18.72 10.37
N SER A 133 4.61 -17.88 11.39
CA SER A 133 5.11 -18.27 12.72
C SER A 133 4.17 -19.22 13.46
N ASN A 134 2.86 -19.12 13.20
CA ASN A 134 1.82 -19.81 13.97
C ASN A 134 1.08 -20.92 13.20
N SER A 135 1.41 -21.17 11.92
CA SER A 135 0.55 -21.93 11.03
C SER A 135 1.03 -23.33 10.70
N ALA A 136 0.10 -24.30 10.82
CA ALA A 136 0.20 -25.61 10.20
C ALA A 136 -0.23 -25.61 8.72
N ASN A 137 -0.76 -24.49 8.17
CA ASN A 137 -1.47 -24.49 6.89
C ASN A 137 -0.67 -23.90 5.72
N PHE A 138 0.59 -24.32 5.60
CA PHE A 138 1.52 -23.85 4.56
C PHE A 138 1.01 -24.08 3.13
N ASP A 139 0.19 -25.09 2.87
CA ASP A 139 -0.30 -25.37 1.52
C ASP A 139 -1.28 -24.33 1.01
N THR A 140 -2.19 -23.88 1.85
CA THR A 140 -3.14 -22.82 1.52
C THR A 140 -2.40 -21.50 1.27
N ILE A 141 -1.44 -21.15 2.15
CA ILE A 141 -0.60 -19.96 2.03
C ILE A 141 0.19 -20.01 0.72
N THR A 142 0.86 -21.13 0.46
CA THR A 142 1.69 -21.33 -0.74
C THR A 142 0.86 -21.17 -2.02
N SER A 143 -0.32 -21.80 -2.05
CA SER A 143 -1.21 -21.75 -3.22
C SER A 143 -1.76 -20.34 -3.45
N GLY A 144 -2.13 -19.63 -2.38
CA GLY A 144 -2.60 -18.26 -2.46
C GLY A 144 -1.53 -17.30 -2.99
N ILE A 145 -0.31 -17.39 -2.45
CA ILE A 145 0.83 -16.55 -2.90
C ILE A 145 1.21 -16.89 -4.35
N ALA A 146 1.30 -18.19 -4.70
CA ALA A 146 1.62 -18.60 -6.07
C ALA A 146 0.57 -18.09 -7.07
N GLY A 147 -0.73 -18.18 -6.72
CA GLY A 147 -1.82 -17.62 -7.52
C GLY A 147 -1.72 -16.11 -7.68
N PHE A 148 -1.39 -15.38 -6.60
CA PHE A 148 -1.16 -13.94 -6.63
C PHE A 148 -0.04 -13.57 -7.61
N PHE A 149 1.14 -14.18 -7.49
CA PHE A 149 2.27 -13.90 -8.38
C PHE A 149 2.03 -14.33 -9.83
N LYS A 150 1.30 -15.44 -10.05
CA LYS A 150 0.92 -15.87 -11.41
C LYS A 150 0.07 -14.80 -12.11
N ARG A 151 -0.89 -14.19 -11.39
CA ARG A 151 -1.73 -13.12 -11.94
C ARG A 151 -0.94 -11.84 -12.16
N LEU A 152 -0.04 -11.43 -11.25
CA LEU A 152 0.85 -10.29 -11.47
C LEU A 152 1.68 -10.45 -12.74
N ARG A 153 2.25 -11.65 -12.97
CA ARG A 153 3.01 -11.94 -14.18
C ARG A 153 2.14 -11.84 -15.43
N TRP A 154 0.92 -12.36 -15.36
CA TRP A 154 0.00 -12.35 -16.49
C TRP A 154 -0.31 -10.93 -16.98
N ILE A 155 -0.42 -9.97 -16.08
CA ILE A 155 -0.69 -8.56 -16.40
C ILE A 155 0.58 -7.70 -16.51
N ASN A 156 1.77 -8.28 -16.45
CA ASN A 156 3.06 -7.57 -16.40
C ASN A 156 3.11 -6.48 -15.31
N PHE A 157 2.61 -6.78 -14.14
CA PHE A 157 2.52 -5.86 -13.02
C PHE A 157 3.37 -6.34 -11.85
N GLN A 158 4.15 -5.43 -11.23
CA GLN A 158 4.96 -5.72 -10.06
C GLN A 158 4.38 -5.07 -8.81
N HIS A 159 4.54 -5.72 -7.66
CA HIS A 159 4.22 -5.15 -6.36
C HIS A 159 5.25 -4.05 -5.96
N GLY A 160 6.50 -4.25 -6.33
CA GLY A 160 7.59 -3.32 -6.07
C GLY A 160 8.28 -3.48 -4.71
N ASP A 161 7.60 -4.01 -3.69
CA ASP A 161 8.18 -4.34 -2.37
C ASP A 161 7.50 -5.59 -1.77
N ALA A 162 7.52 -6.71 -2.50
CA ALA A 162 6.88 -7.97 -2.09
C ALA A 162 7.71 -8.68 -1.01
N LYS A 163 7.42 -8.38 0.25
CA LYS A 163 7.94 -9.07 1.44
C LYS A 163 6.77 -9.53 2.31
N THR A 164 6.99 -10.50 3.20
CA THR A 164 5.94 -11.11 4.04
C THR A 164 5.13 -10.09 4.81
N SER A 165 5.78 -9.04 5.33
CA SER A 165 5.11 -7.97 6.09
C SER A 165 4.14 -7.12 5.26
N ASN A 166 4.20 -7.21 3.93
CA ASN A 166 3.33 -6.47 3.00
C ASN A 166 2.19 -7.32 2.45
N PHE A 167 1.91 -8.45 3.09
CA PHE A 167 0.76 -9.29 2.77
C PHE A 167 -0.03 -9.64 4.02
N PHE A 168 -1.35 -9.69 3.88
CA PHE A 168 -2.28 -10.20 4.86
C PHE A 168 -2.97 -11.45 4.31
N ILE A 169 -3.40 -12.32 5.23
CA ILE A 169 -4.22 -13.48 4.95
C ILE A 169 -5.58 -13.26 5.61
N SER A 170 -6.63 -13.34 4.82
CA SER A 170 -8.02 -13.33 5.29
C SER A 170 -8.77 -14.51 4.67
N GLY A 171 -8.98 -15.54 5.46
CA GLY A 171 -9.47 -16.82 4.96
C GLY A 171 -8.51 -17.44 3.92
N LYS A 172 -8.97 -17.59 2.69
CA LYS A 172 -8.15 -18.09 1.56
C LYS A 172 -7.51 -16.98 0.72
N ASN A 173 -7.80 -15.72 1.03
CA ASN A 173 -7.36 -14.58 0.22
C ASN A 173 -6.04 -14.02 0.72
N ILE A 174 -5.14 -13.76 -0.22
CA ILE A 174 -3.93 -12.97 -0.01
C ILE A 174 -4.26 -11.52 -0.35
N ILE A 175 -4.05 -10.62 0.60
CA ILE A 175 -4.33 -9.18 0.46
C ILE A 175 -3.00 -8.44 0.45
N ALA A 176 -2.72 -7.71 -0.62
CA ALA A 176 -1.51 -6.91 -0.75
C ALA A 176 -1.63 -5.58 0.00
N LEU A 177 -0.54 -5.17 0.64
CA LEU A 177 -0.36 -3.89 1.31
C LEU A 177 0.76 -3.11 0.63
N ASP A 178 0.85 -1.81 0.97
CA ASP A 178 1.99 -0.95 0.61
C ASP A 178 2.32 -0.94 -0.89
N LEU A 179 1.31 -0.58 -1.69
CA LEU A 179 1.37 -0.56 -3.15
C LEU A 179 2.01 0.72 -3.73
N ASP A 180 2.74 1.49 -2.94
CA ASP A 180 3.28 2.80 -3.34
C ASP A 180 4.41 2.68 -4.38
N ALA A 181 5.08 1.54 -4.45
CA ALA A 181 6.09 1.19 -5.44
C ALA A 181 5.56 0.26 -6.55
N ALA A 182 4.26 -0.10 -6.49
CA ALA A 182 3.67 -1.01 -7.46
C ALA A 182 3.44 -0.34 -8.81
N GLY A 183 3.44 -1.13 -9.88
CA GLY A 183 3.20 -0.61 -11.22
C GLY A 183 3.49 -1.60 -12.33
N TYR A 184 3.20 -1.15 -13.56
CA TYR A 184 3.58 -1.91 -14.75
C TYR A 184 5.08 -1.98 -14.91
N GLU A 185 5.56 -3.11 -15.38
CA GLU A 185 6.94 -3.25 -15.80
C GLU A 185 7.17 -2.44 -17.06
N ASN A 186 8.15 -1.54 -17.04
CA ASN A 186 8.60 -0.83 -18.24
C ASN A 186 9.24 -1.83 -19.21
N PHE A 187 9.24 -1.51 -20.49
CA PHE A 187 9.83 -2.36 -21.54
C PHE A 187 11.25 -2.84 -21.19
N PHE A 188 12.07 -1.97 -20.62
CA PHE A 188 13.44 -2.28 -20.17
C PHE A 188 13.49 -3.07 -18.85
N SER A 189 12.45 -3.08 -18.04
CA SER A 189 12.35 -3.83 -16.78
C SER A 189 11.50 -5.08 -16.88
N ARG A 190 10.92 -5.33 -18.05
CA ARG A 190 9.91 -6.38 -18.32
C ARG A 190 10.31 -7.79 -17.87
N PHE A 191 11.62 -8.06 -17.83
CA PHE A 191 12.13 -9.36 -17.39
C PHE A 191 12.57 -9.41 -15.92
N ASN A 192 12.53 -8.28 -15.20
CA ASN A 192 13.17 -8.18 -13.89
C ASN A 192 12.24 -7.79 -12.73
N GLY A 193 11.05 -7.22 -12.96
CA GLY A 193 10.21 -6.69 -11.89
C GLY A 193 9.58 -7.79 -11.03
N VAL A 194 8.82 -8.69 -11.64
CA VAL A 194 8.24 -9.85 -10.94
C VAL A 194 9.33 -10.76 -10.37
N SER A 195 10.46 -10.90 -11.08
CA SER A 195 11.62 -11.64 -10.57
C SER A 195 12.23 -10.98 -9.33
N ARG A 196 12.27 -9.66 -9.26
CA ARG A 196 12.71 -8.93 -8.05
C ARG A 196 11.76 -9.12 -6.89
N ASP A 197 10.46 -9.05 -7.14
CA ASP A 197 9.43 -9.31 -6.13
C ASP A 197 9.50 -10.74 -5.61
N LYS A 198 9.66 -11.71 -6.51
CA LYS A 198 9.92 -13.11 -6.15
C LYS A 198 11.15 -13.25 -5.25
N LYS A 199 12.28 -12.65 -5.62
CA LYS A 199 13.52 -12.69 -4.83
C LYS A 199 13.33 -12.07 -3.44
N ARG A 200 12.61 -10.92 -3.34
CA ARG A 200 12.32 -10.26 -2.06
C ARG A 200 11.46 -11.14 -1.16
N LEU A 201 10.39 -11.72 -1.73
CA LEU A 201 9.52 -12.62 -0.99
C LEU A 201 10.29 -13.83 -0.49
N LEU A 202 11.03 -14.53 -1.37
CA LEU A 202 11.82 -15.72 -0.99
C LEU A 202 12.85 -15.39 0.09
N LYS A 203 13.51 -14.21 0.01
CA LYS A 203 14.42 -13.74 1.05
C LYS A 203 13.68 -13.53 2.38
N SER A 204 12.46 -12.99 2.37
CA SER A 204 11.68 -12.74 3.60
C SER A 204 11.13 -14.01 4.25
N ILE A 205 11.12 -15.15 3.54
CA ILE A 205 10.71 -16.47 4.06
C ILE A 205 11.87 -17.45 4.18
N ALA A 206 13.12 -17.00 4.13
CA ALA A 206 14.30 -17.86 4.20
C ALA A 206 14.33 -18.75 5.46
N ASN A 207 13.78 -18.26 6.58
CA ASN A 207 13.68 -19.01 7.84
C ASN A 207 12.61 -20.12 7.81
N TYR A 208 11.85 -20.27 6.71
CA TYR A 208 10.81 -21.28 6.53
C TYR A 208 11.14 -22.20 5.34
N PRO A 209 12.12 -23.14 5.44
CA PRO A 209 12.65 -23.87 4.29
C PRO A 209 11.62 -24.69 3.53
N LYS A 210 10.64 -25.28 4.21
CA LYS A 210 9.54 -26.02 3.56
C LYS A 210 8.70 -25.11 2.66
N LEU A 211 8.34 -23.94 3.14
CA LEU A 211 7.57 -22.93 2.39
C LEU A 211 8.41 -22.36 1.24
N HIS A 212 9.68 -22.01 1.53
CA HIS A 212 10.61 -21.48 0.55
C HIS A 212 10.74 -22.41 -0.65
N ASN A 213 11.00 -23.71 -0.42
CA ASN A 213 11.15 -24.68 -1.48
C ASN A 213 9.87 -24.90 -2.30
N LYS A 214 8.69 -24.91 -1.64
CA LYS A 214 7.41 -25.01 -2.33
C LYS A 214 7.13 -23.78 -3.19
N LEU A 215 7.36 -22.58 -2.68
CA LEU A 215 7.15 -21.34 -3.42
C LEU A 215 8.15 -21.15 -4.54
N PHE A 216 9.42 -21.49 -4.32
CA PHE A 216 10.46 -21.40 -5.35
C PHE A 216 10.09 -22.16 -6.64
N LYS A 217 9.44 -23.31 -6.50
CA LYS A 217 8.99 -24.14 -7.62
C LYS A 217 7.70 -23.64 -8.28
N ARG A 218 6.87 -22.86 -7.58
CA ARG A 218 5.51 -22.48 -8.05
C ARG A 218 5.42 -21.05 -8.59
N ILE A 219 6.32 -20.16 -8.21
CA ILE A 219 6.39 -18.75 -8.64
C ILE A 219 7.70 -18.51 -9.43
#